data_b7e5379844f99e495305740d50986646
#
_entry.id   b7e5379844f99e495305740d50986646
#
_cell.length_a   1.000
_cell.length_b   1.000
_cell.length_c   1.000
_cell.angle_alpha   90.00
_cell.angle_beta   90.00
_cell.angle_gamma   90.00
#
_symmetry.space_group_name_H-M   'P 1'
#
loop_
_entity.id
_entity.type
_entity.pdbx_description
1 polymer ?
#
loop_
_entity_poly.entity_id
_entity_poly.type
_entity_poly.pdbx_seq_one_letter_code
_entity_poly.pdbx_strand_id
1 'polypeptide(L)'
;MASMTVPDLHIDSLQSLAQAEVGCDFQIRALEGPGCEQLRNLGFCETLRVRKLAGGRNLICSVCGTRLAVSRDLAEQVIVSSLIAS
;
A
#
# COMPACT_ATOMS: atom_id res chain seq x y z
N MET A 1 2.47 -31.58 7.22
CA MET A 1 2.45 -31.15 7.34
C MET A 1 2.02 -30.26 7.15
N ALA A 2 1.84 -30.25 7.10
CA ALA A 2 1.52 -29.47 6.98
C ALA A 2 1.13 -28.54 7.04
N SER A 3 1.14 -28.51 7.12
CA SER A 3 0.82 -27.73 7.07
C SER A 3 0.59 -26.77 7.17
N MET A 4 0.62 -26.67 7.22
CA MET A 4 0.55 -25.85 7.25
C MET A 4 0.20 -24.91 7.02
N THR A 5 -0.03 -24.83 7.04
CA THR A 5 -0.28 -24.06 6.78
C THR A 5 -0.94 -23.18 6.58
N VAL A 6 -1.11 -23.01 6.55
CA VAL A 6 -1.68 -22.24 6.25
C VAL A 6 -2.36 -21.27 6.50
N PRO A 7 -2.65 -21.00 6.87
CA PRO A 7 -3.52 -20.23 7.06
C PRO A 7 -3.42 -18.99 7.02
N ASP A 8 -3.02 -18.62 7.34
CA ASP A 8 -2.87 -17.42 7.44
C ASP A 8 -2.91 -16.71 6.43
N LEU A 9 -2.97 -17.09 5.87
CA LEU A 9 -2.93 -16.58 4.85
C LEU A 9 -3.60 -15.49 4.62
N HIS A 10 -4.40 -15.40 4.67
CA HIS A 10 -5.17 -14.37 4.26
C HIS A 10 -4.81 -13.24 4.95
N ILE A 11 -4.20 -13.34 5.82
CA ILE A 11 -4.17 -12.37 6.55
C ILE A 11 -3.37 -11.44 6.15
N ASP A 12 -2.61 -11.26 6.08
CA ASP A 12 -1.88 -10.35 5.94
C ASP A 12 -1.14 -10.39 4.91
N SER A 13 -1.51 -10.37 3.85
CA SER A 13 -0.84 -10.22 2.76
C SER A 13 -0.28 -8.90 2.68
N LEU A 14 0.76 -8.61 3.28
CA LEU A 14 1.43 -7.35 3.16
C LEU A 14 2.14 -7.29 1.82
N GLN A 15 2.02 -6.16 1.17
CA GLN A 15 2.66 -5.95 -0.12
C GLN A 15 2.96 -4.47 -0.27
N SER A 16 3.78 -4.12 -1.23
CA SER A 16 4.04 -2.72 -1.48
C SER A 16 2.90 -2.12 -2.29
N LEU A 17 2.71 -0.83 -2.17
CA LEU A 17 1.70 -0.14 -2.96
C LEU A 17 1.99 -0.28 -4.44
N ALA A 18 3.28 -0.39 -4.80
CA ALA A 18 3.64 -0.57 -6.20
C ALA A 18 3.08 -1.86 -6.78
N GLN A 19 2.96 -2.89 -5.95
CA GLN A 19 2.45 -4.18 -6.40
C GLN A 19 0.96 -4.34 -6.20
N ALA A 20 0.33 -3.42 -5.50
CA ALA A 20 -1.09 -3.53 -5.18
C ALA A 20 -1.93 -3.37 -6.43
N GLU A 21 -3.13 -3.93 -6.41
CA GLU A 21 -4.02 -3.84 -7.55
C GLU A 21 -4.67 -2.48 -7.66
N VAL A 22 -4.80 -2.00 -8.88
CA VAL A 22 -5.49 -0.75 -9.15
C VAL A 22 -6.98 -0.92 -8.85
N GLY A 23 -7.56 0.08 -8.27
CA GLY A 23 -9.00 0.09 -8.02
C GLY A 23 -9.40 -0.46 -6.67
N CYS A 24 -8.45 -0.93 -5.89
CA CYS A 24 -8.77 -1.50 -4.57
C CYS A 24 -8.34 -0.57 -3.47
N ASP A 25 -8.97 -0.74 -2.33
CA ASP A 25 -8.63 0.02 -1.14
C ASP A 25 -7.67 -0.77 -0.29
N PHE A 26 -6.71 -0.08 0.28
CA PHE A 26 -5.71 -0.70 1.14
C PHE A 26 -5.51 0.14 2.38
N GLN A 27 -4.96 -0.46 3.40
CA GLN A 27 -4.56 0.27 4.59
C GLN A 27 -3.03 0.30 4.66
N ILE A 28 -2.47 1.46 4.91
CA ILE A 28 -1.03 1.61 5.03
C ILE A 28 -0.62 1.00 6.35
N ARG A 29 0.33 0.06 6.27
CA ARG A 29 0.79 -0.64 7.46
C ARG A 29 2.16 -0.16 7.90
N ALA A 30 2.99 0.28 6.98
CA ALA A 30 4.33 0.73 7.31
C ALA A 30 4.90 1.52 6.16
N LEU A 31 5.84 2.37 6.44
CA LEU A 31 6.64 3.05 5.43
C LEU A 31 8.08 2.63 5.68
N GLU A 32 8.69 2.04 4.67
CA GLU A 32 10.01 1.49 4.83
C GLU A 32 10.91 1.96 3.72
N GLY A 33 12.11 2.38 4.07
CA GLY A 33 13.09 2.78 3.09
C GLY A 33 13.47 4.23 3.22
N PRO A 34 14.40 4.69 2.39
CA PRO A 34 14.92 6.05 2.52
C PRO A 34 13.92 7.15 2.20
N GLY A 35 12.83 6.82 1.52
CA GLY A 35 11.81 7.82 1.19
C GLY A 35 10.72 7.99 2.21
N CYS A 36 10.83 7.38 3.39
CA CYS A 36 9.79 7.47 4.39
C CYS A 36 9.39 8.88 4.72
N GLU A 37 10.38 9.74 4.92
CA GLU A 37 10.06 11.10 5.30
C GLU A 37 9.35 11.84 4.19
N GLN A 38 9.79 11.63 2.98
CA GLN A 38 9.14 12.25 1.83
C GLN A 38 7.70 11.76 1.71
N LEU A 39 7.47 10.48 1.94
CA LEU A 39 6.12 9.93 1.89
C LEU A 39 5.25 10.55 2.97
N ARG A 40 5.79 10.72 4.17
CA ARG A 40 5.02 11.35 5.23
C ARG A 40 4.66 12.78 4.90
N ASN A 41 5.58 13.48 4.25
CA ASN A 41 5.30 14.85 3.85
C ASN A 41 4.21 14.91 2.77
N LEU A 42 4.05 13.86 2.01
CA LEU A 42 3.00 13.78 1.01
C LEU A 42 1.65 13.39 1.61
N GLY A 43 1.64 12.94 2.84
CA GLY A 43 0.39 12.56 3.49
C GLY A 43 0.25 11.08 3.75
N PHE A 44 1.26 10.26 3.47
CA PHE A 44 1.18 8.84 3.75
C PHE A 44 1.56 8.59 5.20
N CYS A 45 0.67 8.03 5.96
CA CYS A 45 0.93 7.68 7.34
C CYS A 45 0.38 6.30 7.61
N GLU A 46 0.98 5.60 8.57
CA GLU A 46 0.47 4.30 8.96
C GLU A 46 -0.97 4.42 9.40
N THR A 47 -1.75 3.40 9.12
CA THR A 47 -3.15 3.26 9.44
C THR A 47 -4.10 4.06 8.55
N LEU A 48 -3.61 4.89 7.67
CA LEU A 48 -4.49 5.58 6.74
C LEU A 48 -4.89 4.66 5.61
N ARG A 49 -6.02 4.94 5.00
CA ARG A 49 -6.47 4.20 3.83
C ARG A 49 -5.92 4.84 2.58
N VAL A 50 -5.60 4.00 1.62
CA VAL A 50 -5.14 4.49 0.34
C VAL A 50 -5.82 3.66 -0.74
N ARG A 51 -6.22 4.33 -1.81
CA ARG A 51 -6.77 3.64 -2.97
C ARG A 51 -5.83 3.88 -4.14
N LYS A 52 -5.43 2.81 -4.81
CA LYS A 52 -4.58 2.94 -5.96
C LYS A 52 -5.45 3.16 -7.17
N LEU A 53 -5.29 4.29 -7.81
CA LEU A 53 -6.13 4.67 -8.95
C LEU A 53 -5.48 4.32 -10.27
N ALA A 54 -4.17 4.35 -10.35
CA ALA A 54 -3.45 4.01 -11.57
C ALA A 54 -2.05 3.53 -11.22
N GLY A 55 -1.49 2.74 -12.09
CA GLY A 55 -0.15 2.21 -11.90
C GLY A 55 0.78 2.65 -13.02
N GLY A 56 1.95 2.05 -13.10
CA GLY A 56 2.94 2.37 -14.10
C GLY A 56 4.16 2.99 -13.44
N ARG A 57 4.85 3.86 -14.18
CA ARG A 57 6.03 4.48 -13.63
C ARG A 57 5.68 5.40 -12.50
N ASN A 58 4.58 6.10 -12.61
CA ASN A 58 4.08 6.94 -11.54
C ASN A 58 2.72 6.41 -11.16
N LEU A 59 2.51 6.22 -9.89
CA LEU A 59 1.24 5.73 -9.41
C LEU A 59 0.38 6.90 -8.99
N ILE A 60 -0.89 6.79 -9.25
CA ILE A 60 -1.86 7.77 -8.77
C ILE A 60 -2.62 7.11 -7.64
N CYS A 61 -2.65 7.75 -6.50
CA CYS A 61 -3.31 7.22 -5.32
C CYS A 61 -4.23 8.26 -4.72
N SER A 62 -5.23 7.79 -4.00
CA SER A 62 -6.09 8.68 -3.25
C SER A 62 -5.87 8.39 -1.76
N VAL A 63 -5.47 9.40 -1.02
CA VAL A 63 -5.24 9.28 0.41
C VAL A 63 -6.04 10.37 1.08
N CYS A 64 -6.98 10.00 1.93
CA CYS A 64 -7.83 10.95 2.63
C CYS A 64 -8.55 11.90 1.67
N GLY A 65 -8.95 11.39 0.55
CA GLY A 65 -9.68 12.20 -0.41
C GLY A 65 -8.82 13.05 -1.33
N THR A 66 -7.51 12.98 -1.17
CA THR A 66 -6.59 13.76 -1.99
C THR A 66 -5.88 12.85 -2.96
N ARG A 67 -5.82 13.25 -4.21
CA ARG A 67 -5.08 12.48 -5.19
C ARG A 67 -3.64 12.89 -5.21
N LEU A 68 -2.78 11.91 -5.22
CA LEU A 68 -1.34 12.14 -5.21
C LEU A 68 -0.70 11.26 -6.26
N ALA A 69 0.34 11.77 -6.87
CA ALA A 69 1.15 10.98 -7.79
C ALA A 69 2.47 10.69 -7.08
N VAL A 70 2.85 9.43 -7.06
CA VAL A 70 4.13 9.05 -6.45
C VAL A 70 4.89 8.19 -7.43
N SER A 71 6.20 8.28 -7.39
CA SER A 71 7.02 7.46 -8.25
C SER A 71 6.89 6.00 -7.80
N ARG A 72 7.17 5.09 -8.72
CA ARG A 72 7.13 3.68 -8.38
C ARG A 72 8.12 3.35 -7.28
N ASP A 73 9.28 3.99 -7.28
CA ASP A 73 10.28 3.75 -6.23
C ASP A 73 9.75 4.10 -4.85
N LEU A 74 9.05 5.21 -4.74
CA LEU A 74 8.46 5.57 -3.45
C LEU A 74 7.32 4.64 -3.10
N ALA A 75 6.53 4.25 -4.09
CA ALA A 75 5.41 3.36 -3.83
C ALA A 75 5.87 2.00 -3.33
N GLU A 76 7.07 1.58 -3.72
CA GLU A 76 7.61 0.32 -3.23
C GLU A 76 7.93 0.38 -1.75
N GLN A 77 8.03 1.55 -1.18
CA GLN A 77 8.34 1.70 0.24
C GLN A 77 7.07 1.83 1.08
N VAL A 78 5.92 1.88 0.47
CA VAL A 78 4.65 1.93 1.20
C VAL A 78 4.11 0.52 1.30
N ILE A 79 4.08 -0.01 2.52
CA ILE A 79 3.60 -1.38 2.75
C ILE A 79 2.14 -1.31 3.15
N VAL A 80 1.33 -2.03 2.43
CA VAL A 80 -0.12 -1.96 2.60
C VAL A 80 -0.71 -3.36 2.76
N SER A 81 -1.90 -3.41 3.31
CA SER A 81 -2.68 -4.64 3.34
C SER A 81 -4.06 -4.35 2.77
N SER A 82 -4.67 -5.39 2.23
CA SER A 82 -5.99 -5.25 1.63
C SER A 82 -7.04 -4.94 2.69
N LEU A 83 -7.98 -4.06 2.31
CA LEU A 83 -9.10 -3.77 3.18
C LEU A 83 -10.33 -4.52 2.74
N ILE A 84 -10.20 -5.55 1.97
CA ILE A 84 -11.31 -6.29 1.54
C ILE A 84 -11.88 -6.98 2.69
N ALA A 85 -13.09 -6.70 2.91
CA ALA A 85 -13.67 -7.22 3.99
C ALA A 85 -14.14 -8.49 3.62
N SER A 86 -13.99 -9.28 3.74
CA SER A 86 -14.51 -10.41 3.37
C SER A 86 -15.40 -10.99 3.85
#